data_9e7e58a8faea954d5e4e3f7653ebb70b
#
_entry.id   9e7e58a8faea954d5e4e3f7653ebb70b
#
_cell.length_a   1.000
_cell.length_b   1.000
_cell.length_c   1.000
_cell.angle_alpha   90.00
_cell.angle_beta   90.00
_cell.angle_gamma   90.00
#
_symmetry.space_group_name_H-M   'P 1'
#
loop_
_entity.id
_entity.type
_entity.pdbx_description
1 polymer ?
#
loop_
_entity_poly.entity_id
_entity_poly.type
_entity_poly.pdbx_seq_one_letter_code
_entity_poly.pdbx_strand_id
1 'polypeptide(L)'
;LLNLGAHRTNMIIWGPNAKLFARDIPYGGYNFTRDIMRKRQLEWAEAEHHKLEFGLGDNPAVENVQTVSMLDITEKPTEDSIVDEVRRSLRFYVKEAGNSDFRKIYLMGGTAKLKGLKEFIEEKVAIPTEIFMPFINVEMPEKFQDKKDPQLALAIGLAMRLE
;
A
#
# COMPACT_ATOMS: atom_id res chain seq x y z
N LEU A 1 -2.98 -10.49 -0.18
CA LEU A 1 -1.70 -9.82 -0.10
C LEU A 1 -1.73 -8.57 -1.00
N LEU A 2 -1.23 -7.44 -0.52
CA LEU A 2 -1.01 -6.22 -1.31
C LEU A 2 0.46 -5.82 -1.18
N ASN A 3 1.22 -5.97 -2.26
CA ASN A 3 2.61 -5.51 -2.33
C ASN A 3 2.64 -4.08 -2.90
N LEU A 4 2.71 -3.10 -2.01
CA LEU A 4 2.68 -1.66 -2.30
C LEU A 4 4.09 -1.17 -2.65
N GLY A 5 4.43 -1.20 -3.94
CA GLY A 5 5.70 -0.72 -4.47
C GLY A 5 5.74 0.78 -4.73
N ALA A 6 6.83 1.25 -5.36
CA ALA A 6 6.99 2.66 -5.72
C ALA A 6 6.04 3.11 -6.84
N HIS A 7 5.88 2.29 -7.89
CA HIS A 7 5.10 2.65 -9.09
C HIS A 7 3.78 1.90 -9.22
N ARG A 8 3.64 0.75 -8.61
CA ARG A 8 2.45 -0.10 -8.69
C ARG A 8 2.26 -0.93 -7.44
N THR A 9 1.04 -1.42 -7.27
CA THR A 9 0.67 -2.38 -6.24
C THR A 9 0.33 -3.71 -6.89
N ASN A 10 0.95 -4.80 -6.45
CA ASN A 10 0.56 -6.14 -6.87
C ASN A 10 -0.41 -6.72 -5.84
N MET A 11 -1.58 -7.12 -6.29
CA MET A 11 -2.58 -7.79 -5.47
C MET A 11 -2.58 -9.28 -5.74
N ILE A 12 -2.53 -10.08 -4.68
CA ILE A 12 -2.61 -11.54 -4.74
C ILE A 12 -3.67 -12.00 -3.75
N ILE A 13 -4.62 -12.80 -4.24
CA ILE A 13 -5.58 -13.53 -3.39
C ILE A 13 -5.14 -14.98 -3.35
N TRP A 14 -4.96 -15.48 -2.13
CA TRP A 14 -4.50 -16.84 -1.89
C TRP A 14 -5.19 -17.42 -0.66
N GLY A 15 -5.39 -18.72 -0.65
CA GLY A 15 -5.92 -19.46 0.50
C GLY A 15 -5.94 -20.96 0.24
N PRO A 16 -6.11 -21.78 1.28
CA PRO A 16 -6.30 -23.23 1.14
C PRO A 16 -7.53 -23.50 0.26
N ASN A 17 -7.34 -24.27 -0.79
CA ASN A 17 -8.40 -24.61 -1.77
C ASN A 17 -8.98 -23.42 -2.54
N ALA A 18 -8.38 -22.24 -2.47
CA ALA A 18 -8.79 -21.07 -3.22
C ALA A 18 -8.06 -21.01 -4.58
N LYS A 19 -8.74 -20.56 -5.61
CA LYS A 19 -8.10 -20.28 -6.91
C LYS A 19 -7.15 -19.10 -6.73
N LEU A 20 -5.88 -19.28 -7.09
CA LEU A 20 -4.91 -18.19 -7.07
C LEU A 20 -5.37 -17.08 -8.03
N PHE A 21 -5.38 -15.85 -7.53
CA PHE A 21 -5.66 -14.66 -8.31
C PHE A 21 -4.54 -13.65 -8.11
N ALA A 22 -4.04 -13.10 -9.20
CA ALA A 22 -3.03 -12.04 -9.17
C ALA A 22 -3.43 -10.91 -10.12
N ARG A 23 -3.21 -9.66 -9.69
CA ARG A 23 -3.50 -8.47 -10.49
C ARG A 23 -2.56 -7.33 -10.14
N ASP A 24 -2.17 -6.57 -11.16
CA ASP A 24 -1.45 -5.31 -11.01
C ASP A 24 -2.43 -4.14 -10.93
N ILE A 25 -2.19 -3.27 -9.95
CA ILE A 25 -2.90 -2.01 -9.73
C ILE A 25 -1.90 -0.88 -10.06
N PRO A 26 -2.22 0.05 -10.99
CA PRO A 26 -1.27 1.03 -11.51
C PRO A 26 -1.06 2.23 -10.56
N TYR A 27 -1.07 1.98 -9.26
CA TYR A 27 -0.84 2.98 -8.20
C TYR A 27 0.21 2.46 -7.22
N GLY A 28 1.09 3.36 -6.78
CA GLY A 28 2.14 3.08 -5.81
C GLY A 28 2.62 4.35 -5.11
N GLY A 29 3.73 4.26 -4.39
CA GLY A 29 4.31 5.35 -3.59
C GLY A 29 4.54 6.65 -4.36
N TYR A 30 4.91 6.55 -5.65
CA TYR A 30 5.11 7.68 -6.55
C TYR A 30 3.84 8.53 -6.72
N ASN A 31 2.67 7.89 -6.78
CA ASN A 31 1.40 8.60 -6.93
C ASN A 31 1.09 9.46 -5.70
N PHE A 32 1.35 8.96 -4.49
CA PHE A 32 1.22 9.74 -3.25
C PHE A 32 2.13 10.97 -3.25
N THR A 33 3.40 10.82 -3.66
CA THR A 33 4.32 11.94 -3.74
C THR A 33 3.81 12.98 -4.73
N ARG A 34 3.33 12.55 -5.90
CA ARG A 34 2.76 13.45 -6.92
C ARG A 34 1.51 14.18 -6.41
N ASP A 35 0.65 13.51 -5.64
CA ASP A 35 -0.53 14.15 -5.05
C ASP A 35 -0.13 15.23 -4.04
N ILE A 36 0.90 14.98 -3.23
CA ILE A 36 1.46 15.95 -2.28
C ILE A 36 2.08 17.14 -3.02
N MET A 37 2.89 16.88 -4.06
CA MET A 37 3.45 17.93 -4.91
C MET A 37 2.37 18.89 -5.42
N ARG A 38 1.29 18.33 -5.96
CA ARG A 38 0.18 19.14 -6.49
C ARG A 38 -0.58 19.88 -5.40
N LYS A 39 -0.96 19.20 -4.31
CA LYS A 39 -1.73 19.80 -3.22
C LYS A 39 -0.98 20.90 -2.49
N ARG A 40 0.34 20.77 -2.37
CA ARG A 40 1.17 21.67 -1.57
C ARG A 40 2.15 22.52 -2.37
N GLN A 41 2.15 22.36 -3.71
CA GLN A 41 3.07 23.04 -4.63
C GLN A 41 4.54 22.86 -4.22
N LEU A 42 4.91 21.67 -3.79
CA LEU A 42 6.24 21.29 -3.37
C LEU A 42 7.02 20.64 -4.52
N GLU A 43 8.34 20.80 -4.49
CA GLU A 43 9.25 20.03 -5.33
C GLU A 43 9.27 18.56 -4.91
N TRP A 44 9.73 17.68 -5.81
CA TRP A 44 9.72 16.23 -5.58
C TRP A 44 10.37 15.82 -4.26
N ALA A 45 11.57 16.33 -3.95
CA ALA A 45 12.31 15.95 -2.75
C ALA A 45 11.58 16.34 -1.46
N GLU A 46 10.97 17.52 -1.45
CA GLU A 46 10.20 18.04 -0.32
C GLU A 46 8.89 17.24 -0.14
N ALA A 47 8.20 16.92 -1.23
CA ALA A 47 6.99 16.12 -1.21
C ALA A 47 7.27 14.68 -0.75
N GLU A 48 8.39 14.08 -1.17
CA GLU A 48 8.81 12.75 -0.72
C GLU A 48 9.14 12.75 0.78
N HIS A 49 9.88 13.76 1.25
CA HIS A 49 10.15 13.94 2.68
C HIS A 49 8.85 14.09 3.47
N HIS A 50 7.93 14.95 3.01
CA HIS A 50 6.62 15.15 3.62
C HIS A 50 5.83 13.84 3.71
N LYS A 51 5.78 13.07 2.63
CA LYS A 51 5.12 11.76 2.60
C LYS A 51 5.66 10.81 3.67
N LEU A 52 6.99 10.72 3.79
CA LEU A 52 7.63 9.83 4.76
C LEU A 52 7.40 10.27 6.20
N GLU A 53 7.36 11.58 6.45
CA GLU A 53 7.19 12.14 7.78
C GLU A 53 5.73 12.10 8.26
N PHE A 54 4.78 12.53 7.44
CA PHE A 54 3.38 12.73 7.82
C PHE A 54 2.44 11.63 7.32
N GLY A 55 2.79 10.90 6.27
CA GLY A 55 1.95 9.85 5.69
C GLY A 55 0.71 10.42 5.00
N LEU A 56 -0.47 9.86 5.29
CA LEU A 56 -1.77 10.37 4.82
C LEU A 56 -2.28 11.54 5.67
N GLY A 57 -1.62 11.84 6.80
CA GLY A 57 -2.00 12.94 7.68
C GLY A 57 -1.59 14.31 7.13
N ASP A 58 -2.31 15.33 7.56
CA ASP A 58 -1.93 16.71 7.30
C ASP A 58 -0.82 17.15 8.26
N ASN A 59 0.17 17.89 7.76
CA ASN A 59 1.13 18.56 8.61
C ASN A 59 0.44 19.77 9.29
N PRO A 60 0.26 19.77 10.61
CA PRO A 60 -0.40 20.87 11.32
C PRO A 60 0.38 22.19 11.25
N ALA A 61 1.67 22.16 10.85
CA ALA A 61 2.50 23.36 10.74
C ALA A 61 2.33 24.12 9.41
N VAL A 62 1.56 23.60 8.44
CA VAL A 62 1.36 24.26 7.15
C VAL A 62 -0.12 24.57 6.94
N GLU A 63 -0.62 25.56 7.67
CA GLU A 63 -1.98 26.10 7.51
C GLU A 63 -2.18 26.95 6.23
N ASN A 64 -1.20 27.10 5.37
CA ASN A 64 -1.35 27.81 4.10
C ASN A 64 -1.66 26.88 2.94
N VAL A 65 -2.79 26.20 2.99
CA VAL A 65 -3.41 25.69 1.76
C VAL A 65 -3.99 26.91 1.03
N GLN A 66 -3.19 27.52 0.16
CA GLN A 66 -3.76 28.42 -0.83
C GLN A 66 -4.86 27.65 -1.55
N THR A 67 -6.00 28.28 -1.66
CA THR A 67 -7.22 27.78 -2.31
C THR A 67 -6.88 26.95 -3.52
N VAL A 68 -7.01 25.64 -3.41
CA VAL A 68 -6.91 24.69 -4.52
C VAL A 68 -7.89 25.20 -5.59
N SER A 69 -7.42 25.48 -6.79
CA SER A 69 -8.27 25.90 -7.89
C SER A 69 -9.40 24.90 -8.06
N MET A 70 -10.62 25.34 -8.35
CA MET A 70 -11.77 24.45 -8.60
C MET A 70 -11.47 23.38 -9.68
N LEU A 71 -10.44 23.57 -10.50
CA LEU A 71 -9.98 22.62 -11.52
C LEU A 71 -9.14 21.48 -10.95
N ASP A 72 -8.54 21.63 -9.76
CA ASP A 72 -7.70 20.59 -9.11
C ASP A 72 -8.49 19.59 -8.24
N ILE A 73 -9.78 19.86 -7.99
CA ILE A 73 -10.65 19.01 -7.16
C ILE A 73 -11.08 17.72 -7.90
N THR A 74 -10.79 17.57 -9.18
CA THR A 74 -11.33 16.49 -10.02
C THR A 74 -10.54 15.19 -9.97
N GLU A 75 -9.32 15.18 -9.48
CA GLU A 75 -8.55 13.94 -9.39
C GLU A 75 -8.73 13.28 -8.01
N LYS A 76 -9.18 12.01 -8.06
CA LYS A 76 -9.36 11.17 -6.89
C LYS A 76 -8.02 10.94 -6.18
N PRO A 77 -7.94 11.04 -4.84
CA PRO A 77 -6.74 10.72 -4.08
C PRO A 77 -6.21 9.32 -4.38
N THR A 78 -4.90 9.14 -4.33
CA THR A 78 -4.25 7.86 -4.63
C THR A 78 -4.73 6.74 -3.71
N GLU A 79 -4.90 7.02 -2.42
CA GLU A 79 -5.41 6.07 -1.43
C GLU A 79 -6.80 5.54 -1.80
N ASP A 80 -7.71 6.43 -2.21
CA ASP A 80 -9.05 6.06 -2.66
C ASP A 80 -9.02 5.25 -3.96
N SER A 81 -8.10 5.60 -4.86
CA SER A 81 -7.92 4.89 -6.13
C SER A 81 -7.42 3.46 -5.91
N ILE A 82 -6.49 3.25 -4.98
CA ILE A 82 -6.02 1.92 -4.56
C ILE A 82 -7.16 1.11 -3.96
N VAL A 83 -7.93 1.69 -3.04
CA VAL A 83 -9.07 1.02 -2.40
C VAL A 83 -10.11 0.60 -3.42
N ASP A 84 -10.43 1.45 -4.39
CA ASP A 84 -11.40 1.11 -5.44
C ASP A 84 -10.94 -0.05 -6.32
N GLU A 85 -9.66 -0.07 -6.69
CA GLU A 85 -9.10 -1.18 -7.47
C GLU A 85 -9.07 -2.48 -6.65
N VAL A 86 -8.75 -2.41 -5.34
CA VAL A 86 -8.85 -3.55 -4.43
C VAL A 86 -10.28 -4.06 -4.37
N ARG A 87 -11.26 -3.19 -4.11
CA ARG A 87 -12.69 -3.56 -4.05
C ARG A 87 -13.19 -4.16 -5.36
N ARG A 88 -12.77 -3.57 -6.51
CA ARG A 88 -13.11 -4.10 -7.84
C ARG A 88 -12.56 -5.51 -8.03
N SER A 89 -11.32 -5.74 -7.61
CA SER A 89 -10.66 -7.03 -7.71
C SER A 89 -11.30 -8.08 -6.80
N LEU A 90 -11.66 -7.71 -5.56
CA LEU A 90 -12.37 -8.59 -4.64
C LEU A 90 -13.76 -8.98 -5.19
N ARG A 91 -14.54 -8.02 -5.72
CA ARG A 91 -15.83 -8.32 -6.36
C ARG A 91 -15.69 -9.24 -7.56
N PHE A 92 -14.68 -9.01 -8.39
CA PHE A 92 -14.40 -9.89 -9.53
C PHE A 92 -14.07 -11.31 -9.05
N TYR A 93 -13.20 -11.43 -8.06
CA TYR A 93 -12.81 -12.73 -7.50
C TYR A 93 -14.01 -13.49 -6.92
N VAL A 94 -14.86 -12.83 -6.15
CA VAL A 94 -16.09 -13.45 -5.60
C VAL A 94 -16.97 -14.00 -6.71
N LYS A 95 -17.14 -13.24 -7.79
CA LYS A 95 -17.96 -13.66 -8.95
C LYS A 95 -17.37 -14.90 -9.65
N GLU A 96 -16.05 -14.95 -9.81
CA GLU A 96 -15.36 -16.03 -10.53
C GLU A 96 -15.12 -17.28 -9.67
N ALA A 97 -14.78 -17.10 -8.40
CA ALA A 97 -14.39 -18.17 -7.50
C ALA A 97 -15.52 -18.64 -6.55
N GLY A 98 -16.62 -17.88 -6.46
CA GLY A 98 -17.75 -18.20 -5.57
C GLY A 98 -17.43 -18.11 -4.07
N ASN A 99 -16.25 -17.58 -3.71
CA ASN A 99 -15.81 -17.46 -2.33
C ASN A 99 -15.66 -16.00 -1.93
N SER A 100 -16.34 -15.60 -0.87
CA SER A 100 -16.34 -14.23 -0.31
C SER A 100 -15.69 -14.14 1.07
N ASP A 101 -15.15 -15.22 1.62
CA ASP A 101 -14.53 -15.24 2.95
C ASP A 101 -13.08 -14.74 2.87
N PHE A 102 -12.94 -13.43 2.99
CA PHE A 102 -11.61 -12.77 3.08
C PHE A 102 -11.29 -12.53 4.55
N ARG A 103 -10.35 -13.30 5.08
CA ARG A 103 -10.00 -13.24 6.52
C ARG A 103 -9.14 -12.03 6.87
N LYS A 104 -8.15 -11.70 6.02
CA LYS A 104 -7.16 -10.67 6.31
C LYS A 104 -6.47 -10.15 5.06
N ILE A 105 -6.12 -8.87 5.08
CA ILE A 105 -5.23 -8.26 4.10
C ILE A 105 -3.84 -8.11 4.73
N TYR A 106 -2.81 -8.58 4.03
CA TYR A 106 -1.42 -8.33 4.38
C TYR A 106 -0.83 -7.29 3.44
N LEU A 107 -0.30 -6.22 4.00
CA LEU A 107 0.43 -5.18 3.28
C LEU A 107 1.91 -5.46 3.33
N MET A 108 2.60 -5.38 2.20
CA MET A 108 4.05 -5.49 2.08
C MET A 108 4.57 -4.46 1.07
N GLY A 109 5.88 -4.36 0.93
CA GLY A 109 6.52 -3.35 0.09
C GLY A 109 6.81 -2.05 0.83
N GLY A 110 7.59 -1.16 0.21
CA GLY A 110 8.05 0.07 0.85
C GLY A 110 6.92 1.04 1.21
N THR A 111 5.92 1.16 0.35
CA THR A 111 4.76 2.05 0.56
C THR A 111 3.81 1.54 1.66
N ALA A 112 3.88 0.26 2.03
CA ALA A 112 3.09 -0.27 3.16
C ALA A 112 3.41 0.42 4.50
N LYS A 113 4.58 1.06 4.60
CA LYS A 113 5.01 1.83 5.79
C LYS A 113 4.41 3.23 5.89
N LEU A 114 3.68 3.67 4.86
CA LEU A 114 3.06 5.00 4.86
C LEU A 114 2.08 5.13 6.02
N LYS A 115 2.32 6.10 6.90
CA LYS A 115 1.51 6.32 8.11
C LYS A 115 0.04 6.56 7.72
N GLY A 116 -0.88 5.88 8.40
CA GLY A 116 -2.32 5.98 8.16
C GLY A 116 -2.84 5.12 6.99
N LEU A 117 -1.98 4.59 6.11
CA LEU A 117 -2.44 3.82 4.95
C LEU A 117 -3.07 2.48 5.34
N LYS A 118 -2.50 1.79 6.33
CA LYS A 118 -3.04 0.52 6.84
C LYS A 118 -4.45 0.73 7.39
N GLU A 119 -4.62 1.69 8.26
CA GLU A 119 -5.89 2.06 8.89
C GLU A 119 -6.93 2.48 7.85
N PHE A 120 -6.50 3.28 6.87
CA PHE A 120 -7.36 3.71 5.78
C PHE A 120 -7.88 2.54 4.94
N ILE A 121 -6.99 1.61 4.56
CA ILE A 121 -7.39 0.42 3.78
C ILE A 121 -8.33 -0.45 4.60
N GLU A 122 -8.02 -0.70 5.87
CA GLU A 122 -8.85 -1.51 6.78
C GLU A 122 -10.26 -0.94 6.92
N GLU A 123 -10.37 0.36 7.19
CA GLU A 123 -11.66 1.06 7.30
C GLU A 123 -12.47 0.98 5.99
N LYS A 124 -11.83 1.30 4.87
CA LYS A 124 -12.52 1.39 3.58
C LYS A 124 -12.88 0.03 3.00
N VAL A 125 -12.05 -0.98 3.16
CA VAL A 125 -12.31 -2.33 2.60
C VAL A 125 -13.14 -3.18 3.57
N ALA A 126 -13.15 -2.84 4.86
CA ALA A 126 -13.80 -3.56 5.96
C ALA A 126 -13.27 -5.01 6.10
N ILE A 127 -11.97 -5.21 5.89
CA ILE A 127 -11.25 -6.47 6.11
C ILE A 127 -10.05 -6.16 7.01
N PRO A 128 -9.83 -6.93 8.10
CA PRO A 128 -8.67 -6.75 8.97
C PRO A 128 -7.37 -6.68 8.18
N THR A 129 -6.56 -5.65 8.44
CA THR A 129 -5.37 -5.35 7.65
C THR A 129 -4.13 -5.28 8.54
N GLU A 130 -3.05 -5.95 8.15
CA GLU A 130 -1.78 -5.98 8.87
C GLU A 130 -0.59 -5.75 7.94
N ILE A 131 0.46 -5.14 8.47
CA ILE A 131 1.75 -5.07 7.77
C ILE A 131 2.45 -6.42 7.91
N PHE A 132 2.76 -7.05 6.79
CA PHE A 132 3.45 -8.33 6.76
C PHE A 132 4.95 -8.15 7.01
N MET A 133 5.44 -8.79 8.08
CA MET A 133 6.85 -8.86 8.40
C MET A 133 7.43 -10.21 7.97
N PRO A 134 8.25 -10.25 6.90
CA PRO A 134 8.66 -11.52 6.27
C PRO A 134 9.74 -12.29 7.04
N PHE A 135 10.06 -11.87 8.27
CA PHE A 135 11.18 -12.42 9.06
C PHE A 135 10.74 -13.38 10.18
N ILE A 136 9.47 -13.77 10.24
CA ILE A 136 8.92 -14.55 11.36
C ILE A 136 9.64 -15.89 11.54
N ASN A 137 10.03 -16.54 10.44
CA ASN A 137 10.72 -17.84 10.43
C ASN A 137 12.14 -17.74 9.84
N VAL A 138 12.75 -16.56 9.89
CA VAL A 138 14.10 -16.33 9.35
C VAL A 138 15.05 -16.03 10.50
N GLU A 139 16.06 -16.89 10.68
CA GLU A 139 17.15 -16.61 11.60
C GLU A 139 18.02 -15.50 11.02
N MET A 140 18.09 -14.39 11.73
CA MET A 140 18.89 -13.23 11.31
C MET A 140 20.06 -13.02 12.26
N PRO A 141 21.28 -12.85 11.72
CA PRO A 141 22.42 -12.42 12.52
C PRO A 141 22.13 -11.08 13.22
N GLU A 142 22.69 -10.88 14.43
CA GLU A 142 22.46 -9.68 15.26
C GLU A 142 22.65 -8.37 14.49
N LYS A 143 23.68 -8.29 13.65
CA LYS A 143 24.00 -7.10 12.84
C LYS A 143 22.91 -6.71 11.82
N PHE A 144 21.90 -7.53 11.60
CA PHE A 144 20.79 -7.27 10.66
C PHE A 144 19.43 -7.16 11.35
N GLN A 145 19.34 -7.28 12.66
CA GLN A 145 18.08 -7.22 13.40
C GLN A 145 17.32 -5.89 13.14
N ASP A 146 18.05 -4.79 13.00
CA ASP A 146 17.49 -3.45 12.73
C ASP A 146 17.01 -3.27 11.28
N LYS A 147 17.30 -4.23 10.39
CA LYS A 147 16.97 -4.16 8.96
C LYS A 147 15.69 -4.90 8.58
N LYS A 148 14.87 -5.24 9.55
CA LYS A 148 13.56 -5.86 9.30
C LYS A 148 12.63 -4.85 8.64
N ASP A 149 12.33 -5.09 7.35
CA ASP A 149 11.52 -4.17 6.55
C ASP A 149 10.53 -4.95 5.67
N PRO A 150 9.25 -4.57 5.62
CA PRO A 150 8.24 -5.23 4.78
C PRO A 150 8.55 -5.14 3.28
N GLN A 151 9.38 -4.21 2.84
CA GLN A 151 9.82 -4.14 1.43
C GLN A 151 10.68 -5.33 0.99
N LEU A 152 11.30 -6.06 1.94
CA LEU A 152 12.12 -7.23 1.65
C LEU A 152 11.29 -8.52 1.46
N ALA A 153 9.97 -8.45 1.63
CA ALA A 153 9.09 -9.63 1.57
C ALA A 153 9.26 -10.43 0.27
N LEU A 154 9.34 -9.75 -0.87
CA LEU A 154 9.52 -10.41 -2.17
C LEU A 154 10.89 -11.10 -2.27
N ALA A 155 11.96 -10.43 -1.86
CA ALA A 155 13.32 -10.97 -1.92
C ALA A 155 13.46 -12.20 -1.00
N ILE A 156 12.91 -12.14 0.21
CA ILE A 156 12.91 -13.26 1.14
C ILE A 156 12.09 -14.43 0.60
N GLY A 157 10.88 -14.16 0.07
CA GLY A 157 10.04 -15.20 -0.52
C GLY A 157 10.72 -15.91 -1.70
N LEU A 158 11.46 -15.17 -2.54
CA LEU A 158 12.25 -15.75 -3.62
C LEU A 158 13.44 -16.59 -3.11
N ALA A 159 14.12 -16.10 -2.06
CA ALA A 159 15.24 -16.82 -1.45
C ALA A 159 14.82 -18.10 -0.73
N MET A 160 13.59 -18.15 -0.22
CA MET A 160 13.00 -19.32 0.44
C MET A 160 12.39 -20.34 -0.53
N ARG A 161 12.39 -20.06 -1.83
CA ARG A 161 11.88 -20.99 -2.84
C ARG A 161 12.77 -22.23 -2.88
N LEU A 162 12.21 -23.37 -2.51
CA LEU A 162 12.84 -24.67 -2.71
C LEU A 162 12.81 -25.02 -4.20
N GLU A 163 13.91 -25.55 -4.72
CA GLU A 163 14.00 -26.07 -6.10
C GLU A 163 13.09 -27.28 -6.31
#